data_f7261ba4f3ce1b8355a99f6f4c916bb1
#
_entry.id   f7261ba4f3ce1b8355a99f6f4c916bb1
#
_cell.length_a   1.000
_cell.length_b   1.000
_cell.length_c   1.000
_cell.angle_alpha   90.00
_cell.angle_beta   90.00
_cell.angle_gamma   90.00
#
_symmetry.space_group_name_H-M   'P 1'
#
loop_
_entity.id
_entity.type
_entity.pdbx_description
1 polymer ?
#
loop_
_entity_poly.entity_id
_entity_poly.type
_entity_poly.pdbx_seq_one_letter_code
_entity_poly.pdbx_strand_id
1 'polypeptide(L)'
;MPERQRADARRNYTRILAVAEEEVAAHGADASLEQIARTAGVGSATVRRHFPTRRALLEAVSRQRIEALCVRAHELTGKEDGRNALLEWLDDLVTYSVSARGLAAALAYDGSMYENSCSAALEEAAGPLVRRAAQDGALAADVTFADLVTLVVGIVFATEHYPDPTAQAHRLFRLAVAGLSPRS
;
A
#
# COMPACT_ATOMS: atom_id res chain seq x y z
N MET A 1 -12.37 7.94 34.79
CA MET A 1 -10.94 7.63 34.65
C MET A 1 -10.60 6.68 33.48
N PRO A 2 -11.29 5.55 33.22
CA PRO A 2 -10.89 4.62 32.15
C PRO A 2 -11.03 5.15 30.71
N GLU A 3 -11.95 6.04 30.47
CA GLU A 3 -12.25 6.58 29.11
C GLU A 3 -11.16 7.53 28.61
N ARG A 4 -10.64 8.40 29.48
CA ARG A 4 -9.52 9.31 29.16
C ARG A 4 -8.25 8.52 28.85
N GLN A 5 -7.98 7.45 29.60
CA GLN A 5 -6.81 6.60 29.40
C GLN A 5 -6.89 5.80 28.08
N ARG A 6 -8.08 5.37 27.68
CA ARG A 6 -8.31 4.73 26.36
C ARG A 6 -8.13 5.72 25.22
N ALA A 7 -8.61 6.95 25.37
CA ALA A 7 -8.45 8.01 24.39
C ALA A 7 -6.96 8.40 24.23
N ASP A 8 -6.20 8.49 25.32
CA ASP A 8 -4.77 8.76 25.28
C ASP A 8 -3.99 7.62 24.61
N ALA A 9 -4.33 6.38 24.93
CA ALA A 9 -3.71 5.20 24.30
C ALA A 9 -3.98 5.18 22.78
N ARG A 10 -5.20 5.49 22.34
CA ARG A 10 -5.56 5.56 20.92
C ARG A 10 -4.82 6.68 20.22
N ARG A 11 -4.73 7.88 20.81
CA ARG A 11 -3.94 8.99 20.26
C ARG A 11 -2.46 8.62 20.11
N ASN A 12 -1.89 7.98 21.12
CA ASN A 12 -0.50 7.52 21.07
C ASN A 12 -0.30 6.48 19.97
N TYR A 13 -1.20 5.49 19.86
CA TYR A 13 -1.14 4.48 18.80
C TYR A 13 -1.13 5.14 17.40
N THR A 14 -2.10 6.01 17.11
CA THR A 14 -2.19 6.69 15.82
C THR A 14 -0.94 7.52 15.52
N ARG A 15 -0.41 8.26 16.52
CA ARG A 15 0.81 9.06 16.35
C ARG A 15 2.05 8.20 16.11
N ILE A 16 2.20 7.11 16.85
CA ILE A 16 3.32 6.17 16.67
C ILE A 16 3.24 5.55 15.27
N LEU A 17 2.05 5.15 14.84
CA LEU A 17 1.85 4.51 13.55
C LEU A 17 2.14 5.45 12.38
N ALA A 18 1.74 6.72 12.46
CA ALA A 18 2.06 7.73 11.45
C ALA A 18 3.58 7.94 11.30
N VAL A 19 4.31 8.08 12.44
CA VAL A 19 5.77 8.17 12.42
C VAL A 19 6.42 6.88 11.90
N ALA A 20 5.83 5.72 12.23
CA ALA A 20 6.32 4.44 11.76
C ALA A 20 6.18 4.28 10.24
N GLU A 21 5.11 4.83 9.64
CA GLU A 21 4.94 4.85 8.18
C GLU A 21 6.06 5.62 7.47
N GLU A 22 6.44 6.79 8.01
CA GLU A 22 7.54 7.60 7.48
C GLU A 22 8.89 6.88 7.61
N GLU A 23 9.15 6.31 8.79
CA GLU A 23 10.38 5.57 9.06
C GLU A 23 10.51 4.31 8.20
N VAL A 24 9.40 3.56 8.02
CA VAL A 24 9.36 2.39 7.13
C VAL A 24 9.47 2.79 5.66
N ALA A 25 8.91 3.93 5.26
CA ALA A 25 9.08 4.45 3.90
C ALA A 25 10.54 4.78 3.59
N ALA A 26 11.29 5.32 4.57
CA ALA A 26 12.69 5.69 4.43
C ALA A 26 13.66 4.49 4.53
N HIS A 27 13.40 3.54 5.43
CA HIS A 27 14.35 2.50 5.84
C HIS A 27 13.83 1.06 5.62
N GLY A 28 12.60 0.90 5.13
CA GLY A 28 12.00 -0.43 4.88
C GLY A 28 11.97 -1.30 6.14
N ALA A 29 12.45 -2.53 5.99
CA ALA A 29 12.53 -3.51 7.08
C ALA A 29 13.47 -3.09 8.22
N ASP A 30 14.40 -2.16 7.97
CA ASP A 30 15.39 -1.69 8.95
C ASP A 30 14.90 -0.50 9.80
N ALA A 31 13.62 -0.12 9.68
CA ALA A 31 12.99 0.92 10.48
C ALA A 31 13.27 0.76 11.99
N SER A 32 13.68 1.84 12.63
CA SER A 32 14.14 1.84 14.03
C SER A 32 13.03 2.18 15.00
N LEU A 33 12.68 1.24 15.91
CA LEU A 33 11.71 1.47 16.98
C LEU A 33 12.14 2.61 17.94
N GLU A 34 13.43 2.78 18.18
CA GLU A 34 13.98 3.85 18.99
C GLU A 34 13.82 5.21 18.31
N GLN A 35 14.06 5.28 17.00
CA GLN A 35 13.86 6.50 16.22
C GLN A 35 12.37 6.87 16.18
N ILE A 36 11.51 5.90 15.95
CA ILE A 36 10.04 6.07 15.99
C ILE A 36 9.59 6.62 17.33
N ALA A 37 10.08 6.05 18.46
CA ALA A 37 9.74 6.53 19.79
C ALA A 37 10.14 7.99 20.00
N ARG A 38 11.37 8.35 19.58
CA ARG A 38 11.92 9.70 19.67
C ARG A 38 11.11 10.71 18.88
N THR A 39 10.84 10.40 17.59
CA THR A 39 10.09 11.27 16.69
C THR A 39 8.63 11.41 17.12
N ALA A 40 8.00 10.31 17.58
CA ALA A 40 6.65 10.33 18.12
C ALA A 40 6.53 11.01 19.49
N GLY A 41 7.64 11.37 20.15
CA GLY A 41 7.62 12.00 21.47
C GLY A 41 7.05 11.09 22.55
N VAL A 42 7.31 9.78 22.49
CA VAL A 42 6.87 8.79 23.48
C VAL A 42 8.04 7.95 23.98
N GLY A 43 7.90 7.34 25.16
CA GLY A 43 8.93 6.41 25.65
C GLY A 43 8.96 5.11 24.82
N SER A 44 10.15 4.52 24.66
CA SER A 44 10.34 3.23 23.97
C SER A 44 9.46 2.11 24.55
N ALA A 45 9.20 2.12 25.87
CA ALA A 45 8.29 1.20 26.52
C ALA A 45 6.84 1.37 26.04
N THR A 46 6.44 2.58 25.66
CA THR A 46 5.11 2.86 25.09
C THR A 46 5.00 2.28 23.68
N VAL A 47 6.04 2.46 22.84
CA VAL A 47 6.09 1.86 21.51
C VAL A 47 6.01 0.34 21.61
N ARG A 48 6.82 -0.29 22.46
CA ARG A 48 6.83 -1.75 22.65
C ARG A 48 5.54 -2.31 23.22
N ARG A 49 4.76 -1.52 23.92
CA ARG A 49 3.42 -1.94 24.39
C ARG A 49 2.44 -2.03 23.24
N HIS A 50 2.52 -1.14 22.26
CA HIS A 50 1.64 -1.16 21.08
C HIS A 50 2.16 -2.11 20.00
N PHE A 51 3.47 -2.17 19.82
CA PHE A 51 4.18 -2.98 18.83
C PHE A 51 5.29 -3.78 19.51
N PRO A 52 4.95 -4.98 20.06
CA PRO A 52 5.91 -5.78 20.86
C PRO A 52 7.15 -6.20 20.07
N THR A 53 7.01 -6.36 18.77
CA THR A 53 8.07 -6.74 17.85
C THR A 53 8.14 -5.80 16.65
N ARG A 54 9.28 -5.76 15.97
CA ARG A 54 9.43 -5.07 14.68
C ARG A 54 8.39 -5.58 13.69
N ARG A 55 8.18 -6.90 13.62
CA ARG A 55 7.17 -7.53 12.77
C ARG A 55 5.77 -6.97 13.03
N ALA A 56 5.34 -6.88 14.28
CA ALA A 56 4.02 -6.33 14.63
C ALA A 56 3.87 -4.87 14.17
N LEU A 57 4.95 -4.07 14.20
CA LEU A 57 4.95 -2.72 13.66
C LEU A 57 4.79 -2.73 12.14
N LEU A 58 5.60 -3.54 11.44
CA LEU A 58 5.56 -3.64 9.98
C LEU A 58 4.20 -4.12 9.47
N GLU A 59 3.59 -5.10 10.14
CA GLU A 59 2.22 -5.57 9.84
C GLU A 59 1.17 -4.47 10.04
N ALA A 60 1.31 -3.66 11.09
CA ALA A 60 0.38 -2.56 11.35
C ALA A 60 0.51 -1.45 10.29
N VAL A 61 1.75 -1.09 9.89
CA VAL A 61 2.01 -0.13 8.81
C VAL A 61 1.44 -0.64 7.48
N SER A 62 1.71 -1.91 7.14
CA SER A 62 1.19 -2.53 5.93
C SER A 62 -0.35 -2.51 5.89
N ARG A 63 -0.99 -2.89 6.99
CA ARG A 63 -2.46 -2.88 7.11
C ARG A 63 -3.05 -1.50 6.90
N GLN A 64 -2.48 -0.46 7.52
CA GLN A 64 -2.95 0.91 7.38
C GLN A 64 -2.85 1.39 5.92
N ARG A 65 -1.77 1.08 5.23
CA ARG A 65 -1.58 1.46 3.83
C ARG A 65 -2.54 0.75 2.89
N ILE A 66 -2.80 -0.54 3.13
CA ILE A 66 -3.80 -1.31 2.38
C ILE A 66 -5.20 -0.75 2.62
N GLU A 67 -5.53 -0.43 3.86
CA GLU A 67 -6.80 0.22 4.20
C GLU A 67 -6.96 1.57 3.48
N ALA A 68 -5.90 2.38 3.42
CA ALA A 68 -5.90 3.63 2.67
C ALA A 68 -6.14 3.41 1.16
N LEU A 69 -5.52 2.38 0.55
CA LEU A 69 -5.77 2.02 -0.84
C LEU A 69 -7.21 1.55 -1.07
N CYS A 70 -7.79 0.81 -0.13
CA CYS A 70 -9.20 0.39 -0.21
C CYS A 70 -10.14 1.60 -0.13
N VAL A 71 -9.92 2.52 0.81
CA VAL A 71 -10.69 3.78 0.93
C VAL A 71 -10.57 4.58 -0.37
N ARG A 72 -9.36 4.70 -0.90
CA ARG A 72 -9.10 5.42 -2.15
C ARG A 72 -9.84 4.80 -3.34
N ALA A 73 -9.89 3.48 -3.45
CA ALA A 73 -10.65 2.78 -4.47
C ALA A 73 -12.15 3.14 -4.40
N HIS A 74 -12.73 3.16 -3.20
CA HIS A 74 -14.14 3.54 -3.01
C HIS A 74 -14.41 5.00 -3.41
N GLU A 75 -13.53 5.93 -3.04
CA GLU A 75 -13.65 7.35 -3.43
C GLU A 75 -13.61 7.50 -4.96
N LEU A 76 -12.70 6.79 -5.62
CA LEU A 76 -12.53 6.85 -7.07
C LEU A 76 -13.68 6.19 -7.86
N THR A 77 -14.38 5.22 -7.26
CA THR A 77 -15.52 4.55 -7.89
C THR A 77 -16.66 5.54 -8.22
N GLY A 78 -16.76 6.67 -7.51
CA GLY A 78 -17.74 7.72 -7.75
C GLY A 78 -17.39 8.70 -8.89
N LYS A 79 -16.16 8.65 -9.45
CA LYS A 79 -15.73 9.56 -10.53
C LYS A 79 -16.39 9.19 -11.87
N GLU A 80 -16.68 10.20 -12.70
CA GLU A 80 -17.34 9.99 -14.01
C GLU A 80 -16.46 9.23 -15.00
N ASP A 81 -15.15 9.51 -15.06
CA ASP A 81 -14.17 8.87 -15.94
C ASP A 81 -13.58 7.61 -15.29
N GLY A 82 -14.14 6.44 -15.64
CA GLY A 82 -13.71 5.15 -15.11
C GLY A 82 -12.27 4.79 -15.47
N ARG A 83 -11.77 5.20 -16.64
CA ARG A 83 -10.38 4.99 -17.05
C ARG A 83 -9.42 5.76 -16.16
N ASN A 84 -9.62 7.05 -16.02
CA ASN A 84 -8.74 7.89 -15.21
C ASN A 84 -8.82 7.50 -13.75
N ALA A 85 -10.00 7.13 -13.22
CA ALA A 85 -10.16 6.63 -11.87
C ALA A 85 -9.32 5.36 -11.61
N LEU A 86 -9.36 4.39 -12.53
CA LEU A 86 -8.53 3.17 -12.42
C LEU A 86 -7.04 3.49 -12.50
N LEU A 87 -6.63 4.36 -13.44
CA LEU A 87 -5.21 4.72 -13.60
C LEU A 87 -4.65 5.46 -12.37
N GLU A 88 -5.43 6.35 -11.77
CA GLU A 88 -5.07 7.06 -10.56
C GLU A 88 -4.88 6.07 -9.38
N TRP A 89 -5.78 5.11 -9.23
CA TRP A 89 -5.66 4.08 -8.22
C TRP A 89 -4.44 3.16 -8.44
N LEU A 90 -4.17 2.78 -9.68
CA LEU A 90 -3.00 1.95 -10.01
C LEU A 90 -1.68 2.71 -9.80
N ASP A 91 -1.64 4.04 -10.00
CA ASP A 91 -0.49 4.88 -9.68
C ASP A 91 -0.22 4.92 -8.16
N ASP A 92 -1.28 5.01 -7.34
CA ASP A 92 -1.21 4.88 -5.89
C ASP A 92 -0.70 3.48 -5.48
N LEU A 93 -1.14 2.42 -6.16
CA LEU A 93 -0.67 1.05 -5.94
C LEU A 93 0.82 0.87 -6.30
N VAL A 94 1.30 1.49 -7.38
CA VAL A 94 2.74 1.50 -7.75
C VAL A 94 3.55 2.14 -6.62
N THR A 95 3.14 3.31 -6.14
CA THR A 95 3.79 4.04 -5.04
C THR A 95 3.86 3.17 -3.78
N TYR A 96 2.74 2.55 -3.41
CA TYR A 96 2.68 1.62 -2.28
C TYR A 96 3.64 0.44 -2.49
N SER A 97 3.59 -0.21 -3.65
CA SER A 97 4.37 -1.43 -3.93
C SER A 97 5.88 -1.18 -3.91
N VAL A 98 6.34 -0.01 -4.38
CA VAL A 98 7.76 0.39 -4.28
C VAL A 98 8.17 0.55 -2.81
N SER A 99 7.36 1.24 -2.00
CA SER A 99 7.66 1.46 -0.58
C SER A 99 7.51 0.19 0.27
N ALA A 100 6.68 -0.76 -0.16
CA ALA A 100 6.40 -2.01 0.56
C ALA A 100 7.40 -3.14 0.27
N ARG A 101 8.32 -2.99 -0.69
CA ARG A 101 9.26 -4.05 -1.09
C ARG A 101 10.07 -4.63 0.06
N GLY A 102 10.73 -3.78 0.83
CA GLY A 102 11.47 -4.20 2.01
C GLY A 102 10.57 -4.81 3.09
N LEU A 103 9.33 -4.36 3.13
CA LEU A 103 8.30 -4.84 4.04
C LEU A 103 7.83 -6.26 3.69
N ALA A 104 7.54 -6.51 2.42
CA ALA A 104 7.13 -7.83 1.92
C ALA A 104 8.23 -8.87 2.18
N ALA A 105 9.50 -8.55 1.90
CA ALA A 105 10.63 -9.43 2.19
C ALA A 105 10.76 -9.74 3.69
N ALA A 106 10.54 -8.74 4.56
CA ALA A 106 10.60 -8.92 6.01
C ALA A 106 9.41 -9.71 6.58
N LEU A 107 8.26 -9.66 5.92
CA LEU A 107 7.05 -10.37 6.33
C LEU A 107 6.93 -11.77 5.70
N ALA A 108 7.53 -12.01 4.53
CA ALA A 108 7.44 -13.26 3.77
C ALA A 108 8.03 -14.49 4.48
N TYR A 109 8.79 -14.30 5.55
CA TYR A 109 9.41 -15.43 6.30
C TYR A 109 8.40 -16.37 6.99
N ASP A 110 7.10 -16.02 7.03
CA ASP A 110 6.04 -16.83 7.67
C ASP A 110 4.69 -16.80 6.91
N GLY A 111 4.75 -16.70 5.62
CA GLY A 111 3.76 -17.10 4.62
C GLY A 111 2.30 -16.72 4.76
N SER A 112 1.79 -16.55 3.64
CA SER A 112 0.51 -16.92 3.03
C SER A 112 -0.82 -16.37 3.60
N MET A 113 -1.12 -16.38 4.88
CA MET A 113 -2.46 -15.98 5.35
C MET A 113 -2.67 -14.47 5.36
N TYR A 114 -1.65 -13.69 5.69
CA TYR A 114 -1.74 -12.23 5.72
C TYR A 114 -1.79 -11.64 4.29
N GLU A 115 -0.94 -12.14 3.40
CA GLU A 115 -0.92 -11.72 1.99
C GLU A 115 -2.24 -12.03 1.29
N ASN A 116 -2.82 -13.19 1.53
CA ASN A 116 -4.10 -13.60 0.96
C ASN A 116 -5.26 -12.69 1.44
N SER A 117 -5.29 -12.31 2.72
CA SER A 117 -6.34 -11.45 3.25
C SER A 117 -6.24 -10.01 2.74
N CYS A 118 -5.02 -9.50 2.59
CA CYS A 118 -4.76 -8.17 2.04
C CYS A 118 -5.09 -8.09 0.54
N SER A 119 -4.73 -9.12 -0.22
CA SER A 119 -5.05 -9.22 -1.64
C SER A 119 -6.56 -9.28 -1.86
N ALA A 120 -7.28 -10.08 -1.08
CA ALA A 120 -8.74 -10.16 -1.16
C ALA A 120 -9.43 -8.82 -0.83
N ALA A 121 -8.95 -8.10 0.18
CA ALA A 121 -9.51 -6.79 0.53
C ALA A 121 -9.29 -5.75 -0.58
N LEU A 122 -8.11 -5.75 -1.21
CA LEU A 122 -7.82 -4.86 -2.35
C LEU A 122 -8.67 -5.22 -3.57
N GLU A 123 -8.86 -6.51 -3.85
CA GLU A 123 -9.71 -6.97 -4.96
C GLU A 123 -11.18 -6.60 -4.74
N GLU A 124 -11.69 -6.76 -3.53
CA GLU A 124 -13.04 -6.35 -3.15
C GLU A 124 -13.24 -4.84 -3.37
N ALA A 125 -12.28 -4.02 -2.91
CA ALA A 125 -12.38 -2.57 -2.98
C ALA A 125 -12.17 -2.02 -4.40
N ALA A 126 -11.18 -2.51 -5.16
CA ALA A 126 -10.80 -1.99 -6.47
C ALA A 126 -11.46 -2.73 -7.66
N GLY A 127 -12.03 -3.91 -7.42
CA GLY A 127 -12.77 -4.65 -8.46
C GLY A 127 -13.85 -3.84 -9.18
N PRO A 128 -14.64 -2.99 -8.51
CA PRO A 128 -15.57 -2.08 -9.16
C PRO A 128 -14.92 -1.11 -10.15
N LEU A 129 -13.71 -0.60 -9.87
CA LEU A 129 -12.95 0.27 -10.78
C LEU A 129 -12.56 -0.48 -12.06
N VAL A 130 -12.05 -1.70 -11.91
CA VAL A 130 -11.65 -2.56 -13.03
C VAL A 130 -12.85 -2.87 -13.92
N ARG A 131 -13.98 -3.30 -13.31
CA ARG A 131 -15.22 -3.60 -14.07
C ARG A 131 -15.74 -2.38 -14.81
N ARG A 132 -15.74 -1.22 -14.19
CA ARG A 132 -16.21 0.02 -14.82
C ARG A 132 -15.30 0.42 -15.99
N ALA A 133 -13.99 0.39 -15.83
CA ALA A 133 -13.05 0.68 -16.91
C ALA A 133 -13.23 -0.29 -18.11
N ALA A 134 -13.56 -1.56 -17.85
CA ALA A 134 -13.88 -2.52 -18.89
C ALA A 134 -15.23 -2.20 -19.58
N GLN A 135 -16.27 -1.80 -18.82
CA GLN A 135 -17.56 -1.39 -19.36
C GLN A 135 -17.47 -0.13 -20.24
N ASP A 136 -16.61 0.81 -19.84
CA ASP A 136 -16.33 2.06 -20.58
C ASP A 136 -15.43 1.81 -21.81
N GLY A 137 -15.03 0.55 -22.07
CA GLY A 137 -14.13 0.18 -23.18
C GLY A 137 -12.68 0.66 -23.01
N ALA A 138 -12.32 1.12 -21.84
CA ALA A 138 -10.98 1.62 -21.52
C ALA A 138 -9.99 0.49 -21.16
N LEU A 139 -10.52 -0.70 -20.85
CA LEU A 139 -9.76 -1.90 -20.51
C LEU A 139 -10.34 -3.07 -21.32
N ALA A 140 -9.49 -3.98 -21.81
CA ALA A 140 -9.96 -5.19 -22.46
C ALA A 140 -10.73 -6.07 -21.46
N ALA A 141 -11.82 -6.69 -21.92
CA ALA A 141 -12.79 -7.37 -21.05
C ALA A 141 -12.24 -8.62 -20.33
N ASP A 142 -11.12 -9.17 -20.83
CA ASP A 142 -10.41 -10.33 -20.28
C ASP A 142 -9.32 -9.95 -19.26
N VAL A 143 -9.03 -8.65 -19.08
CA VAL A 143 -8.05 -8.19 -18.09
C VAL A 143 -8.67 -8.22 -16.68
N THR A 144 -8.03 -8.96 -15.79
CA THR A 144 -8.46 -9.14 -14.41
C THR A 144 -7.74 -8.19 -13.46
N PHE A 145 -8.28 -8.04 -12.23
CA PHE A 145 -7.59 -7.35 -11.13
C PHE A 145 -6.23 -7.99 -10.85
N ALA A 146 -6.15 -9.32 -10.84
CA ALA A 146 -4.91 -10.05 -10.60
C ALA A 146 -3.83 -9.77 -11.66
N ASP A 147 -4.23 -9.61 -12.94
CA ASP A 147 -3.29 -9.25 -14.00
C ASP A 147 -2.68 -7.86 -13.78
N LEU A 148 -3.50 -6.90 -13.38
CA LEU A 148 -3.05 -5.53 -13.09
C LEU A 148 -2.09 -5.48 -11.89
N VAL A 149 -2.42 -6.20 -10.81
CA VAL A 149 -1.53 -6.30 -9.64
C VAL A 149 -0.22 -7.00 -10.00
N THR A 150 -0.29 -8.09 -10.78
CA THR A 150 0.91 -8.82 -11.24
C THR A 150 1.79 -7.93 -12.11
N LEU A 151 1.20 -7.13 -13.00
CA LEU A 151 1.93 -6.15 -13.82
C LEU A 151 2.66 -5.12 -12.95
N VAL A 152 1.95 -4.51 -11.99
CA VAL A 152 2.54 -3.52 -11.06
C VAL A 152 3.69 -4.14 -10.27
N VAL A 153 3.46 -5.31 -9.66
CA VAL A 153 4.49 -6.01 -8.87
C VAL A 153 5.71 -6.36 -9.75
N GLY A 154 5.49 -6.86 -10.97
CA GLY A 154 6.57 -7.17 -11.92
C GLY A 154 7.41 -5.93 -12.27
N ILE A 155 6.76 -4.77 -12.53
CA ILE A 155 7.44 -3.50 -12.79
C ILE A 155 8.27 -3.07 -11.57
N VAL A 156 7.70 -3.16 -10.38
CA VAL A 156 8.37 -2.77 -9.13
C VAL A 156 9.60 -3.64 -8.86
N PHE A 157 9.53 -4.95 -9.09
CA PHE A 157 10.69 -5.83 -8.99
C PHE A 157 11.76 -5.52 -10.04
N ALA A 158 11.35 -5.28 -11.29
CA ALA A 158 12.29 -4.97 -12.38
C ALA A 158 13.04 -3.63 -12.17
N THR A 159 12.50 -2.74 -11.36
CA THR A 159 13.06 -1.39 -11.12
C THR A 159 13.81 -1.24 -9.81
N GLU A 160 13.92 -2.29 -8.99
CA GLU A 160 14.46 -2.16 -7.63
C GLU A 160 15.93 -1.69 -7.57
N HIS A 161 16.73 -1.96 -8.58
CA HIS A 161 18.15 -1.60 -8.62
C HIS A 161 18.44 -0.26 -9.31
N TYR A 162 17.40 0.46 -9.76
CA TYR A 162 17.60 1.79 -10.35
C TYR A 162 17.91 2.84 -9.27
N PRO A 163 18.63 3.92 -9.62
CA PRO A 163 18.94 5.01 -8.68
C PRO A 163 17.68 5.66 -8.07
N ASP A 164 16.61 5.76 -8.86
CA ASP A 164 15.28 6.17 -8.43
C ASP A 164 14.26 5.11 -8.87
N PRO A 165 14.03 4.10 -8.01
CA PRO A 165 13.10 3.01 -8.30
C PRO A 165 11.65 3.51 -8.49
N THR A 166 11.24 4.53 -7.73
CA THR A 166 9.89 5.08 -7.77
C THR A 166 9.60 5.75 -9.11
N ALA A 167 10.45 6.69 -9.52
CA ALA A 167 10.30 7.37 -10.81
C ALA A 167 10.35 6.37 -11.98
N GLN A 168 11.21 5.36 -11.89
CA GLN A 168 11.33 4.36 -12.94
C GLN A 168 10.11 3.43 -12.99
N ALA A 169 9.58 3.00 -11.85
CA ALA A 169 8.36 2.19 -11.80
C ALA A 169 7.17 2.94 -12.41
N HIS A 170 6.93 4.18 -12.02
CA HIS A 170 5.88 5.03 -12.61
C HIS A 170 6.08 5.24 -14.11
N ARG A 171 7.33 5.44 -14.56
CA ARG A 171 7.62 5.58 -15.99
C ARG A 171 7.25 4.31 -16.77
N LEU A 172 7.68 3.14 -16.31
CA LEU A 172 7.37 1.86 -16.96
C LEU A 172 5.87 1.54 -16.90
N PHE A 173 5.23 1.83 -15.78
CA PHE A 173 3.79 1.66 -15.65
C PHE A 173 3.04 2.51 -16.69
N ARG A 174 3.37 3.80 -16.84
CA ARG A 174 2.75 4.66 -17.86
C ARG A 174 2.98 4.14 -19.28
N LEU A 175 4.16 3.59 -19.59
CA LEU A 175 4.44 2.96 -20.89
C LEU A 175 3.58 1.72 -21.12
N ALA A 176 3.42 0.86 -20.11
CA ALA A 176 2.58 -0.32 -20.20
C ALA A 176 1.11 0.06 -20.43
N VAL A 177 0.59 1.04 -19.69
CA VAL A 177 -0.78 1.53 -19.83
C VAL A 177 -1.03 2.17 -21.20
N ALA A 178 -0.07 2.90 -21.75
CA ALA A 178 -0.18 3.46 -23.11
C ALA A 178 -0.25 2.36 -24.18
N GLY A 179 0.38 1.20 -23.93
CA GLY A 179 0.30 0.03 -24.81
C GLY A 179 -0.93 -0.87 -24.58
N LEU A 180 -1.59 -0.75 -23.42
CA LEU A 180 -2.78 -1.53 -23.04
C LEU A 180 -4.10 -0.91 -23.53
N SER A 181 -4.06 0.26 -24.18
CA SER A 181 -5.25 0.85 -24.78
C SER A 181 -5.75 -0.04 -25.92
N PRO A 182 -7.06 -0.29 -26.03
CA PRO A 182 -7.61 -1.05 -27.16
C PRO A 182 -7.16 -0.39 -28.48
N ARG A 183 -6.64 -1.20 -29.40
CA ARG A 183 -6.40 -0.71 -30.76
C ARG A 183 -7.76 -0.44 -31.41
N SER A 184 -7.96 0.80 -31.83
CA SER A 184 -9.11 1.24 -32.64
C SER A 184 -9.16 0.46 -33.94
#